data_950d28c00a61a8b9516f42e3bb586fb4
#
_entry.id   950d28c00a61a8b9516f42e3bb586fb4
#
_cell.length_a   1.000
_cell.length_b   1.000
_cell.length_c   1.000
_cell.angle_alpha   90.00
_cell.angle_beta   90.00
_cell.angle_gamma   90.00
#
_symmetry.space_group_name_H-M   'P 1'
#
loop_
_entity.id
_entity.type
_entity.pdbx_description
1 polymer ?
#
loop_
_entity_poly.entity_id
_entity_poly.type
_entity_poly.pdbx_seq_one_letter_code
_entity_poly.pdbx_strand_id
1 'polypeptide(L)'
;MRRFLRPGHDPARERLKRDLFQFNKTVEHGFPHQPSALGYSPSLRILAIGTRSGAVKLYGAPGVEFMGLHRENNAVVQIHFLPGQCQLVTLLDDNSLHLWSLKVKGGVSELQEDESFTLRGPPGAAPSATQITELLPHSSRELLYLGTESGSVFVVQLPAFRSLEDRTISSDAVLQRLPEEARQRRVFEMVEALQEHPRDPNQILIGYSRGLIVIWDLHGSRVLCHFLSSQQLENVCWQRDGRLIVSCHSDGSYCQWPVSGDSQQPEPLHSCVPYGPFPCKAITKIFWLTTRQGSTFTIFQGGMPRASYGDRHCISVVHDFQGGMPRASYGDRHCISVVHDGQQTAFDFTSRIIDFTVLVEADPAAFDDPYALVVLAEEELVVIDLQTPGWPPVQPPYLASLHCSAITCSHHVSNIPLKLWERIIAAGSRQNTHFSTMEWPIDGGTSLAPAPPQRDLLLTGHEDGTVRFWDASGVCLRLLYKLSTVRVFLTDTDPSGSLNAQGEDEWPPLRKVGSFDPYSDDPRLGIQKIFLCKYSGYLAVAGTAGQVLVLGWASRRFSSANTAATWLWPAQQGRCWCWS
;
A
#
# COMPACT_ATOMS: atom_id res chain seq x y z
N MET A 1 24.17 19.83 63.20
CA MET A 1 23.18 19.66 62.11
C MET A 1 23.69 20.30 60.83
N ARG A 2 24.25 19.55 59.89
CA ARG A 2 24.62 20.03 58.53
C ARG A 2 23.39 20.02 57.67
N ARG A 3 22.85 21.18 57.27
CA ARG A 3 21.82 21.33 56.25
C ARG A 3 22.41 20.90 54.91
N PHE A 4 21.92 19.82 54.35
CA PHE A 4 22.14 19.49 52.94
C PHE A 4 21.44 20.56 52.11
N LEU A 5 22.22 21.48 51.54
CA LEU A 5 21.77 22.38 50.48
C LEU A 5 21.40 21.52 49.28
N ARG A 6 20.13 21.52 48.91
CA ARG A 6 19.70 20.99 47.60
C ARG A 6 20.48 21.73 46.51
N PRO A 7 21.08 21.04 45.52
CA PRO A 7 21.75 21.72 44.42
C PRO A 7 20.76 22.68 43.77
N GLY A 8 21.09 23.95 43.77
CA GLY A 8 20.27 24.98 43.14
C GLY A 8 20.00 24.64 41.67
N HIS A 9 18.78 24.83 41.26
CA HIS A 9 18.37 24.71 39.88
C HIS A 9 19.10 25.81 39.10
N ASP A 10 20.14 25.45 38.32
CA ASP A 10 20.86 26.38 37.45
C ASP A 10 20.21 26.33 36.05
N PRO A 11 19.45 27.37 35.66
CA PRO A 11 18.75 27.41 34.37
C PRO A 11 19.71 27.35 33.19
N ALA A 12 20.94 27.88 33.33
CA ALA A 12 21.93 27.84 32.25
C ALA A 12 22.47 26.43 32.05
N ARG A 13 22.71 25.67 33.12
CA ARG A 13 23.12 24.27 33.06
C ARG A 13 22.02 23.35 32.51
N GLU A 14 20.78 23.62 32.85
CA GLU A 14 19.62 22.87 32.31
C GLU A 14 19.42 23.15 30.83
N ARG A 15 19.62 24.40 30.40
CA ARG A 15 19.58 24.78 28.99
C ARG A 15 20.72 24.12 28.23
N LEU A 16 21.93 24.17 28.73
CA LEU A 16 23.09 23.53 28.13
C LEU A 16 22.93 22.00 28.02
N LYS A 17 22.38 21.35 29.06
CA LYS A 17 22.06 19.93 29.03
C LYS A 17 21.01 19.62 27.95
N ARG A 18 19.98 20.46 27.84
CA ARG A 18 18.94 20.28 26.81
C ARG A 18 19.55 20.42 25.42
N ASP A 19 20.37 21.42 25.18
CA ASP A 19 21.02 21.68 23.90
C ASP A 19 22.04 20.58 23.52
N LEU A 20 22.79 20.05 24.52
CA LEU A 20 23.78 18.99 24.31
C LEU A 20 23.16 17.58 24.18
N PHE A 21 22.02 17.34 24.81
CA PHE A 21 21.34 16.03 24.82
C PHE A 21 19.98 16.03 24.12
N GLN A 22 19.72 17.02 23.29
CA GLN A 22 18.54 17.04 22.47
C GLN A 22 18.71 16.05 21.32
N PHE A 23 17.89 15.00 21.33
CA PHE A 23 17.81 14.09 20.19
C PHE A 23 17.04 14.77 19.06
N ASN A 24 17.71 14.95 17.92
CA ASN A 24 17.06 15.38 16.70
C ASN A 24 16.86 14.15 15.82
N LYS A 25 15.63 13.96 15.31
CA LYS A 25 15.34 12.90 14.36
C LYS A 25 16.08 13.22 13.07
N THR A 26 17.03 12.39 12.67
CA THR A 26 17.82 12.55 11.44
C THR A 26 17.26 11.75 10.29
N VAL A 27 16.77 10.55 10.57
CA VAL A 27 16.21 9.62 9.59
C VAL A 27 15.31 8.62 10.29
N GLU A 28 14.35 8.08 9.55
CA GLU A 28 13.47 7.02 9.99
C GLU A 28 13.50 5.92 8.95
N HIS A 29 13.98 4.74 9.34
CA HIS A 29 14.02 3.55 8.51
C HIS A 29 12.85 2.62 8.81
N GLY A 30 12.57 1.70 7.89
CA GLY A 30 11.50 0.73 8.00
C GLY A 30 10.19 1.21 7.39
N PHE A 31 9.10 0.50 7.71
CA PHE A 31 7.78 0.80 7.16
C PHE A 31 7.29 2.18 7.64
N PRO A 32 6.78 3.05 6.73
CA PRO A 32 6.32 4.39 7.08
C PRO A 32 5.18 4.34 8.09
N HIS A 33 5.27 5.13 9.16
CA HIS A 33 4.21 5.21 10.16
C HIS A 33 3.02 6.01 9.63
N GLN A 34 1.82 5.43 9.71
CA GLN A 34 0.57 6.02 9.22
C GLN A 34 0.65 6.49 7.75
N PRO A 35 0.88 5.57 6.81
CA PRO A 35 0.89 5.92 5.40
C PRO A 35 -0.48 6.48 4.99
N SER A 36 -0.49 7.43 4.05
CA SER A 36 -1.70 8.13 3.63
C SER A 36 -1.83 8.31 2.12
N ALA A 37 -0.72 8.23 1.38
CA ALA A 37 -0.72 8.39 -0.07
C ALA A 37 0.35 7.52 -0.72
N LEU A 38 0.09 7.11 -1.98
CA LEU A 38 0.97 6.29 -2.79
C LEU A 38 1.18 6.95 -4.15
N GLY A 39 2.43 7.00 -4.62
CA GLY A 39 2.79 7.40 -5.96
C GLY A 39 3.83 6.46 -6.55
N TYR A 40 3.79 6.23 -7.86
CA TYR A 40 4.78 5.41 -8.57
C TYR A 40 5.24 6.09 -9.85
N SER A 41 6.53 6.07 -10.10
CA SER A 41 7.13 6.54 -11.35
C SER A 41 7.56 5.35 -12.19
N PRO A 42 6.87 5.06 -13.32
CA PRO A 42 7.28 3.97 -14.21
C PRO A 42 8.66 4.18 -14.83
N SER A 43 8.99 5.41 -15.16
CA SER A 43 10.29 5.76 -15.79
C SER A 43 11.48 5.64 -14.84
N LEU A 44 11.27 5.95 -13.57
CA LEU A 44 12.31 5.86 -12.54
C LEU A 44 12.30 4.54 -11.79
N ARG A 45 11.20 3.78 -11.87
CA ARG A 45 10.90 2.58 -11.08
C ARG A 45 11.04 2.82 -9.57
N ILE A 46 10.57 4.00 -9.13
CA ILE A 46 10.60 4.48 -7.75
C ILE A 46 9.17 4.59 -7.23
N LEU A 47 8.95 4.12 -6.01
CA LEU A 47 7.71 4.26 -5.26
C LEU A 47 7.82 5.41 -4.27
N ALA A 48 6.78 6.22 -4.15
CA ALA A 48 6.66 7.26 -3.14
C ALA A 48 5.53 6.93 -2.17
N ILE A 49 5.78 7.08 -0.87
CA ILE A 49 4.77 6.92 0.18
C ILE A 49 4.72 8.20 1.00
N GLY A 50 3.54 8.80 1.07
CA GLY A 50 3.23 9.93 1.95
C GLY A 50 2.68 9.45 3.28
N THR A 51 2.89 10.22 4.33
CA THR A 51 2.40 9.91 5.68
C THR A 51 1.50 11.01 6.22
N ARG A 52 0.70 10.67 7.23
CA ARG A 52 -0.13 11.66 7.94
C ARG A 52 0.67 12.69 8.72
N SER A 53 1.95 12.42 9.00
CA SER A 53 2.86 13.36 9.65
C SER A 53 3.61 14.28 8.68
N GLY A 54 3.26 14.27 7.39
CA GLY A 54 3.88 15.13 6.38
C GLY A 54 5.22 14.62 5.83
N ALA A 55 5.61 13.38 6.11
CA ALA A 55 6.80 12.80 5.51
C ALA A 55 6.49 12.23 4.12
N VAL A 56 7.41 12.43 3.18
CA VAL A 56 7.42 11.80 1.85
C VAL A 56 8.64 10.90 1.79
N LYS A 57 8.43 9.61 1.57
CA LYS A 57 9.50 8.61 1.47
C LYS A 57 9.51 8.01 0.09
N LEU A 58 10.68 7.97 -0.54
CA LEU A 58 10.90 7.36 -1.86
C LEU A 58 11.69 6.08 -1.69
N TYR A 59 11.28 5.04 -2.39
CA TYR A 59 11.90 3.71 -2.37
C TYR A 59 12.21 3.24 -3.79
N GLY A 60 13.42 2.73 -3.98
CA GLY A 60 13.87 2.12 -5.23
C GLY A 60 14.51 0.76 -4.99
N ALA A 61 15.65 0.47 -5.65
CA ALA A 61 16.43 -0.74 -5.39
C ALA A 61 16.84 -0.82 -3.90
N PRO A 62 17.12 -2.02 -3.36
CA PRO A 62 17.56 -2.17 -1.97
C PRO A 62 18.68 -1.19 -1.60
N GLY A 63 18.45 -0.35 -0.58
CA GLY A 63 19.36 0.72 -0.17
C GLY A 63 19.16 2.06 -0.90
N VAL A 64 18.22 2.16 -1.82
CA VAL A 64 17.80 3.43 -2.42
C VAL A 64 16.57 3.92 -1.69
N GLU A 65 16.78 4.84 -0.76
CA GLU A 65 15.73 5.44 0.07
C GLU A 65 16.00 6.94 0.19
N PHE A 66 14.97 7.76 0.00
CA PHE A 66 15.03 9.22 0.21
C PHE A 66 13.86 9.64 1.09
N MET A 67 14.06 10.69 1.87
CA MET A 67 13.04 11.25 2.74
C MET A 67 13.00 12.77 2.60
N GLY A 68 11.80 13.30 2.40
CA GLY A 68 11.45 14.71 2.52
C GLY A 68 10.48 14.93 3.67
N LEU A 69 10.57 16.06 4.34
CA LEU A 69 9.66 16.45 5.40
C LEU A 69 9.06 17.82 5.05
N HIS A 70 7.74 17.91 5.03
CA HIS A 70 7.06 19.21 4.98
C HIS A 70 7.30 19.96 6.29
N ARG A 71 7.31 21.28 6.21
CA ARG A 71 7.60 22.14 7.38
C ARG A 71 6.54 22.05 8.47
N GLU A 72 5.30 21.81 8.04
CA GLU A 72 4.16 21.63 8.92
C GLU A 72 3.78 20.16 8.96
N ASN A 73 3.22 19.68 10.08
CA ASN A 73 2.83 18.27 10.24
C ASN A 73 1.47 17.98 9.59
N ASN A 74 1.28 18.44 8.34
CA ASN A 74 0.07 18.23 7.58
C ASN A 74 0.12 16.90 6.82
N ALA A 75 -1.00 16.20 6.76
CA ALA A 75 -1.03 14.89 6.11
C ALA A 75 -0.87 15.00 4.59
N VAL A 76 -0.06 14.13 4.02
CA VAL A 76 0.05 14.00 2.57
C VAL A 76 -1.19 13.27 2.06
N VAL A 77 -1.97 13.92 1.18
CA VAL A 77 -3.22 13.39 0.63
C VAL A 77 -3.00 12.70 -0.70
N GLN A 78 -2.22 13.33 -1.59
CA GLN A 78 -1.91 12.78 -2.92
C GLN A 78 -0.44 12.99 -3.26
N ILE A 79 0.11 12.08 -4.06
CA ILE A 79 1.48 12.16 -4.60
C ILE A 79 1.44 11.80 -6.08
N HIS A 80 1.98 12.69 -6.92
CA HIS A 80 2.09 12.46 -8.35
C HIS A 80 3.51 12.77 -8.85
N PHE A 81 4.13 11.79 -9.50
CA PHE A 81 5.38 12.05 -10.22
C PHE A 81 5.11 12.81 -11.51
N LEU A 82 5.96 13.76 -11.82
CA LEU A 82 5.88 14.46 -13.09
C LEU A 82 6.41 13.58 -14.23
N PRO A 83 5.70 13.48 -15.36
CA PRO A 83 6.06 12.56 -16.44
C PRO A 83 7.48 12.77 -16.96
N GLY A 84 8.32 11.73 -16.90
CA GLY A 84 9.70 11.75 -17.40
C GLY A 84 10.64 12.73 -16.70
N GLN A 85 10.32 13.13 -15.46
CA GLN A 85 11.15 14.02 -14.64
C GLN A 85 11.47 13.36 -13.30
N CYS A 86 12.60 13.76 -12.68
CA CYS A 86 12.95 13.36 -11.32
C CYS A 86 12.25 14.27 -10.27
N GLN A 87 10.99 14.61 -10.52
CA GLN A 87 10.20 15.51 -9.71
C GLN A 87 8.85 14.89 -9.38
N LEU A 88 8.31 15.30 -8.25
CA LEU A 88 6.96 14.91 -7.82
C LEU A 88 6.26 16.10 -7.15
N VAL A 89 4.93 16.06 -7.20
CA VAL A 89 4.06 17.02 -6.53
C VAL A 89 3.31 16.29 -5.43
N THR A 90 3.22 16.91 -4.26
CA THR A 90 2.40 16.44 -3.14
C THR A 90 1.29 17.44 -2.86
N LEU A 91 0.10 16.93 -2.55
CA LEU A 91 -1.03 17.68 -2.00
C LEU A 91 -1.15 17.35 -0.52
N LEU A 92 -1.24 18.38 0.32
CA LEU A 92 -1.47 18.24 1.76
C LEU A 92 -2.93 18.48 2.12
N ASP A 93 -3.32 18.07 3.32
CA ASP A 93 -4.68 18.24 3.86
C ASP A 93 -5.06 19.69 4.17
N ASP A 94 -4.08 20.61 4.24
CA ASP A 94 -4.28 22.05 4.30
C ASP A 94 -4.50 22.70 2.92
N ASN A 95 -4.60 21.87 1.87
CA ASN A 95 -4.77 22.31 0.49
C ASN A 95 -3.55 23.00 -0.13
N SER A 96 -2.36 22.78 0.41
CA SER A 96 -1.10 23.25 -0.16
C SER A 96 -0.48 22.20 -1.10
N LEU A 97 0.14 22.67 -2.17
CA LEU A 97 0.89 21.87 -3.13
C LEU A 97 2.38 22.13 -2.94
N HIS A 98 3.19 21.09 -3.02
CA HIS A 98 4.64 21.19 -2.89
C HIS A 98 5.31 20.43 -4.01
N LEU A 99 6.27 21.09 -4.67
CA LEU A 99 7.11 20.52 -5.72
C LEU A 99 8.42 20.04 -5.13
N TRP A 100 8.72 18.77 -5.34
CA TRP A 100 9.93 18.12 -4.86
C TRP A 100 10.81 17.67 -6.02
N SER A 101 12.13 17.80 -5.86
CA SER A 101 13.13 17.31 -6.82
C SER A 101 14.15 16.42 -6.14
N LEU A 102 14.56 15.35 -6.83
CA LEU A 102 15.75 14.58 -6.48
C LEU A 102 16.99 15.34 -7.02
N LYS A 103 17.79 15.88 -6.11
CA LYS A 103 19.02 16.63 -6.42
C LYS A 103 20.26 15.93 -5.92
N VAL A 104 21.33 16.00 -6.67
CA VAL A 104 22.65 15.50 -6.26
C VAL A 104 23.44 16.63 -5.63
N LYS A 105 23.74 16.54 -4.36
CA LYS A 105 24.54 17.51 -3.62
C LYS A 105 25.75 16.82 -2.99
N GLY A 106 26.96 17.22 -3.41
CA GLY A 106 28.19 16.61 -2.90
C GLY A 106 28.36 15.11 -3.19
N GLY A 107 27.72 14.59 -4.24
CA GLY A 107 27.72 13.16 -4.58
C GLY A 107 26.67 12.33 -3.88
N VAL A 108 25.83 12.95 -3.02
CA VAL A 108 24.69 12.32 -2.36
C VAL A 108 23.42 12.84 -2.97
N SER A 109 22.48 11.96 -3.27
CA SER A 109 21.15 12.34 -3.76
C SER A 109 20.25 12.66 -2.56
N GLU A 110 19.57 13.79 -2.63
CA GLU A 110 18.63 14.26 -1.60
C GLU A 110 17.30 14.65 -2.25
N LEU A 111 16.19 14.41 -1.53
CA LEU A 111 14.88 14.92 -1.89
C LEU A 111 14.75 16.33 -1.32
N GLN A 112 14.58 17.32 -2.20
CA GLN A 112 14.51 18.72 -1.82
C GLN A 112 13.19 19.34 -2.29
N GLU A 113 12.53 20.07 -1.40
CA GLU A 113 11.40 20.92 -1.74
C GLU A 113 11.90 22.13 -2.54
N ASP A 114 11.34 22.34 -3.74
CA ASP A 114 11.69 23.45 -4.62
C ASP A 114 10.76 24.64 -4.43
N GLU A 115 9.45 24.40 -4.50
CA GLU A 115 8.42 25.41 -4.45
C GLU A 115 7.17 24.91 -3.72
N SER A 116 6.40 25.84 -3.15
CA SER A 116 5.09 25.54 -2.55
C SER A 116 4.02 26.52 -3.08
N PHE A 117 2.78 26.05 -3.15
CA PHE A 117 1.67 26.80 -3.70
C PHE A 117 0.37 26.51 -2.95
N THR A 118 -0.45 27.53 -2.79
CA THR A 118 -1.83 27.39 -2.28
C THR A 118 -2.77 28.06 -3.24
N LEU A 119 -3.76 27.31 -3.72
CA LEU A 119 -4.77 27.82 -4.65
C LEU A 119 -5.63 28.89 -3.95
N ARG A 120 -5.64 30.08 -4.51
CA ARG A 120 -6.44 31.20 -4.01
C ARG A 120 -7.64 31.46 -4.90
N GLY A 121 -8.80 31.53 -4.31
CA GLY A 121 -10.02 31.92 -5.00
C GLY A 121 -10.14 33.44 -5.16
N PRO A 122 -11.11 33.91 -5.97
CA PRO A 122 -11.44 35.31 -6.06
C PRO A 122 -11.88 35.86 -4.69
N PRO A 123 -11.68 37.16 -4.43
CA PRO A 123 -12.06 37.78 -3.17
C PRO A 123 -13.55 37.51 -2.82
N GLY A 124 -13.80 36.92 -1.64
CA GLY A 124 -15.15 36.58 -1.18
C GLY A 124 -15.65 35.20 -1.61
N ALA A 125 -14.86 34.39 -2.30
CA ALA A 125 -15.20 33.00 -2.59
C ALA A 125 -15.24 32.15 -1.30
N ALA A 126 -16.12 31.16 -1.26
CA ALA A 126 -16.15 30.17 -0.18
C ALA A 126 -14.84 29.34 -0.19
N PRO A 127 -14.33 28.88 0.97
CA PRO A 127 -13.15 28.01 1.03
C PRO A 127 -13.24 26.75 0.16
N SER A 128 -14.42 26.17 0.06
CA SER A 128 -14.73 25.01 -0.80
C SER A 128 -14.50 25.28 -2.30
N ALA A 129 -14.55 26.54 -2.73
CA ALA A 129 -14.32 26.90 -4.14
C ALA A 129 -12.91 26.59 -4.62
N THR A 130 -11.95 26.52 -3.72
CA THR A 130 -10.54 26.24 -4.01
C THR A 130 -10.01 24.96 -3.38
N GLN A 131 -10.85 24.20 -2.66
CA GLN A 131 -10.45 22.92 -2.11
C GLN A 131 -10.17 21.95 -3.25
N ILE A 132 -8.93 21.50 -3.34
CA ILE A 132 -8.46 20.58 -4.37
C ILE A 132 -8.91 19.17 -4.01
N THR A 133 -9.53 18.48 -4.95
CA THR A 133 -9.98 17.11 -4.81
C THR A 133 -9.14 16.13 -5.62
N GLU A 134 -8.64 16.57 -6.79
CA GLU A 134 -7.91 15.71 -7.71
C GLU A 134 -6.78 16.47 -8.43
N LEU A 135 -5.67 15.77 -8.66
CA LEU A 135 -4.50 16.29 -9.36
C LEU A 135 -4.25 15.51 -10.65
N LEU A 136 -3.96 16.22 -11.74
CA LEU A 136 -3.55 15.63 -13.01
C LEU A 136 -2.29 16.32 -13.54
N PRO A 137 -1.08 15.75 -13.35
CA PRO A 137 0.11 16.18 -14.08
C PRO A 137 -0.05 15.85 -15.58
N HIS A 138 0.06 16.85 -16.41
CA HIS A 138 -0.10 16.71 -17.85
C HIS A 138 1.18 16.19 -18.53
N SER A 139 1.04 15.42 -19.59
CA SER A 139 2.17 14.84 -20.34
C SER A 139 3.10 15.87 -20.97
N SER A 140 2.65 17.14 -21.17
CA SER A 140 3.50 18.26 -21.59
C SER A 140 4.60 18.62 -20.58
N ARG A 141 4.52 18.11 -19.34
CA ARG A 141 5.45 18.38 -18.23
C ARG A 141 5.44 19.81 -17.67
N GLU A 142 4.65 20.70 -18.27
CA GLU A 142 4.58 22.11 -17.89
C GLU A 142 3.28 22.48 -17.20
N LEU A 143 2.28 21.62 -17.25
CA LEU A 143 0.94 21.90 -16.73
C LEU A 143 0.52 20.90 -15.67
N LEU A 144 -0.16 21.41 -14.65
CA LEU A 144 -0.84 20.65 -13.62
C LEU A 144 -2.31 21.10 -13.57
N TYR A 145 -3.23 20.17 -13.71
CA TYR A 145 -4.68 20.41 -13.60
C TYR A 145 -5.14 20.08 -12.20
N LEU A 146 -5.93 20.96 -11.60
CA LEU A 146 -6.42 20.88 -10.24
C LEU A 146 -7.95 20.84 -10.26
N GLY A 147 -8.54 19.68 -10.04
CA GLY A 147 -9.97 19.51 -9.80
C GLY A 147 -10.35 20.01 -8.42
N THR A 148 -11.51 20.64 -8.28
CA THR A 148 -11.95 21.23 -7.00
C THR A 148 -13.36 20.79 -6.59
N GLU A 149 -13.69 21.00 -5.29
CA GLU A 149 -15.03 20.79 -4.77
C GLU A 149 -16.11 21.64 -5.46
N SER A 150 -15.73 22.78 -6.02
CA SER A 150 -16.65 23.63 -6.80
C SER A 150 -16.96 23.11 -8.20
N GLY A 151 -16.35 22.01 -8.61
CA GLY A 151 -16.48 21.45 -9.95
C GLY A 151 -15.68 22.17 -11.03
N SER A 152 -14.83 23.10 -10.66
CA SER A 152 -13.91 23.79 -11.57
C SER A 152 -12.57 23.08 -11.64
N VAL A 153 -11.91 23.15 -12.80
CA VAL A 153 -10.57 22.63 -13.00
C VAL A 153 -9.64 23.80 -13.25
N PHE A 154 -8.77 24.10 -12.30
CA PHE A 154 -7.74 25.12 -12.43
C PHE A 154 -6.51 24.56 -13.12
N VAL A 155 -5.78 25.45 -13.83
CA VAL A 155 -4.56 25.09 -14.54
C VAL A 155 -3.39 25.88 -13.99
N VAL A 156 -2.34 25.17 -13.62
CA VAL A 156 -1.13 25.75 -13.04
C VAL A 156 0.07 25.37 -13.89
N GLN A 157 0.92 26.35 -14.19
CA GLN A 157 2.17 26.13 -14.91
C GLN A 157 3.31 25.80 -13.95
N LEU A 158 4.00 24.70 -14.23
CA LEU A 158 5.18 24.26 -13.52
C LEU A 158 6.47 24.82 -14.16
N PRO A 159 7.60 24.94 -13.43
CA PRO A 159 7.75 24.59 -12.00
C PRO A 159 7.35 25.74 -11.05
N ALA A 160 7.07 26.93 -11.54
CA ALA A 160 6.85 28.13 -10.71
C ALA A 160 5.44 28.24 -10.11
N PHE A 161 4.58 27.23 -10.28
CA PHE A 161 3.17 27.22 -9.84
C PHE A 161 2.39 28.48 -10.25
N ARG A 162 2.58 28.92 -11.50
CA ARG A 162 1.86 30.08 -12.03
C ARG A 162 0.44 29.68 -12.41
N SER A 163 -0.57 30.28 -11.79
CA SER A 163 -1.97 30.08 -12.18
C SER A 163 -2.26 30.65 -13.57
N LEU A 164 -2.91 29.86 -14.43
CA LEU A 164 -3.33 30.21 -15.78
C LEU A 164 -4.86 30.38 -15.79
N GLU A 165 -5.33 31.55 -15.35
CA GLU A 165 -6.77 31.83 -15.20
C GLU A 165 -7.55 31.71 -16.53
N ASP A 166 -6.91 32.07 -17.64
CA ASP A 166 -7.44 31.98 -19.00
C ASP A 166 -7.71 30.53 -19.48
N ARG A 167 -7.05 29.57 -18.86
CA ARG A 167 -7.22 28.13 -19.15
C ARG A 167 -8.08 27.38 -18.15
N THR A 168 -8.58 28.07 -17.13
CA THR A 168 -9.45 27.47 -16.13
C THR A 168 -10.76 27.00 -16.75
N ILE A 169 -11.12 25.75 -16.49
CA ILE A 169 -12.38 25.14 -16.92
C ILE A 169 -13.36 25.31 -15.78
N SER A 170 -14.22 26.31 -15.86
CA SER A 170 -15.25 26.53 -14.83
C SER A 170 -16.40 25.53 -14.98
N SER A 171 -17.02 25.15 -13.86
CA SER A 171 -18.21 24.29 -13.86
C SER A 171 -19.33 24.86 -14.74
N ASP A 172 -19.53 26.18 -14.71
CA ASP A 172 -20.49 26.87 -15.56
C ASP A 172 -20.17 26.73 -17.06
N ALA A 173 -18.89 26.82 -17.42
CA ALA A 173 -18.46 26.63 -18.81
C ALA A 173 -18.73 25.21 -19.32
N VAL A 174 -18.60 24.22 -18.48
CA VAL A 174 -18.95 22.82 -18.80
C VAL A 174 -20.46 22.69 -18.95
N LEU A 175 -21.24 23.17 -17.97
CA LEU A 175 -22.70 23.09 -17.99
C LEU A 175 -23.31 23.79 -19.20
N GLN A 176 -22.83 24.99 -19.58
CA GLN A 176 -23.34 25.73 -20.75
C GLN A 176 -23.15 24.99 -22.07
N ARG A 177 -22.15 24.10 -22.14
CA ARG A 177 -21.83 23.34 -23.36
C ARG A 177 -22.48 21.95 -23.40
N LEU A 178 -23.20 21.57 -22.34
CA LEU A 178 -24.01 20.35 -22.31
C LEU A 178 -25.39 20.58 -22.93
N PRO A 179 -26.04 19.54 -23.49
CA PRO A 179 -27.43 19.58 -23.90
C PRO A 179 -28.37 19.96 -22.75
N GLU A 180 -29.51 20.57 -23.06
CA GLU A 180 -30.44 21.07 -22.05
C GLU A 180 -30.96 19.98 -21.12
N GLU A 181 -31.18 18.79 -21.60
CA GLU A 181 -31.60 17.60 -20.84
C GLU A 181 -30.58 17.21 -19.76
N ALA A 182 -29.28 17.37 -20.05
CA ALA A 182 -28.20 17.11 -19.11
C ALA A 182 -28.01 18.25 -18.09
N ARG A 183 -28.45 19.48 -18.39
CA ARG A 183 -28.35 20.65 -17.52
C ARG A 183 -29.42 20.67 -16.41
N GLN A 184 -30.65 20.28 -16.69
CA GLN A 184 -31.85 20.55 -15.86
C GLN A 184 -31.82 19.94 -14.44
N ARG A 185 -30.86 19.10 -14.11
CA ARG A 185 -30.82 18.39 -12.82
C ARG A 185 -29.58 18.69 -11.99
N ARG A 186 -28.76 19.74 -12.31
CA ARG A 186 -27.42 19.83 -11.75
C ARG A 186 -27.19 21.12 -10.98
N VAL A 187 -26.78 20.92 -9.73
CA VAL A 187 -26.19 21.89 -8.82
C VAL A 187 -24.69 21.55 -8.77
N PHE A 188 -23.84 22.50 -8.41
CA PHE A 188 -22.39 22.35 -8.27
C PHE A 188 -21.98 20.97 -7.74
N GLU A 189 -21.18 20.26 -8.52
CA GLU A 189 -20.70 18.92 -8.24
C GLU A 189 -19.19 18.95 -8.19
N MET A 190 -18.59 18.33 -7.17
CA MET A 190 -17.12 18.28 -7.07
C MET A 190 -16.53 17.40 -8.15
N VAL A 191 -15.29 17.71 -8.53
CA VAL A 191 -14.48 16.88 -9.42
C VAL A 191 -13.99 15.67 -8.63
N GLU A 192 -14.38 14.47 -9.08
CA GLU A 192 -14.03 13.21 -8.43
C GLU A 192 -12.88 12.49 -9.14
N ALA A 193 -12.71 12.75 -10.43
CA ALA A 193 -11.63 12.15 -11.21
C ALA A 193 -11.20 13.07 -12.36
N LEU A 194 -9.89 13.09 -12.60
CA LEU A 194 -9.26 13.77 -13.72
C LEU A 194 -8.27 12.83 -14.41
N GLN A 195 -8.38 12.68 -15.72
CA GLN A 195 -7.44 11.88 -16.50
C GLN A 195 -7.16 12.48 -17.86
N GLU A 196 -5.91 12.40 -18.32
CA GLU A 196 -5.52 12.72 -19.69
C GLU A 196 -5.90 11.56 -20.61
N HIS A 197 -6.35 11.87 -21.83
CA HIS A 197 -6.63 10.85 -22.83
C HIS A 197 -5.31 10.15 -23.23
N PRO A 198 -5.26 8.81 -23.26
CA PRO A 198 -4.01 8.05 -23.40
C PRO A 198 -3.25 8.28 -24.72
N ARG A 199 -3.91 8.84 -25.75
CA ARG A 199 -3.31 9.09 -27.07
C ARG A 199 -3.39 10.52 -27.55
N ASP A 200 -4.25 11.35 -26.96
CA ASP A 200 -4.42 12.74 -27.36
C ASP A 200 -4.31 13.66 -26.13
N PRO A 201 -3.15 14.28 -25.92
CA PRO A 201 -2.94 15.14 -24.76
C PRO A 201 -3.82 16.40 -24.76
N ASN A 202 -4.51 16.72 -25.86
CA ASN A 202 -5.45 17.83 -25.90
C ASN A 202 -6.83 17.48 -25.33
N GLN A 203 -7.04 16.25 -24.90
CA GLN A 203 -8.30 15.80 -24.32
C GLN A 203 -8.10 15.37 -22.87
N ILE A 204 -8.94 15.88 -21.98
CA ILE A 204 -9.03 15.45 -20.60
C ILE A 204 -10.42 14.94 -20.27
N LEU A 205 -10.46 13.94 -19.42
CA LEU A 205 -11.68 13.39 -18.86
C LEU A 205 -11.89 14.02 -17.48
N ILE A 206 -13.09 14.55 -17.24
CA ILE A 206 -13.50 15.15 -15.98
C ILE A 206 -14.70 14.35 -15.47
N GLY A 207 -14.53 13.68 -14.35
CA GLY A 207 -15.58 12.96 -13.65
C GLY A 207 -16.13 13.80 -12.50
N TYR A 208 -17.44 13.90 -12.39
CA TYR A 208 -18.14 14.63 -11.32
C TYR A 208 -18.85 13.65 -10.38
N SER A 209 -18.89 13.97 -9.10
CA SER A 209 -19.36 13.09 -8.03
C SER A 209 -20.77 12.52 -8.24
N ARG A 210 -21.71 13.25 -8.88
CA ARG A 210 -23.06 12.78 -9.14
C ARG A 210 -23.24 12.01 -10.44
N GLY A 211 -22.14 11.48 -11.02
CA GLY A 211 -22.18 10.58 -12.16
C GLY A 211 -22.13 11.23 -13.53
N LEU A 212 -21.86 12.55 -13.64
CA LEU A 212 -21.51 13.16 -14.91
C LEU A 212 -20.04 12.90 -15.22
N ILE A 213 -19.74 12.44 -16.42
CA ILE A 213 -18.39 12.31 -16.96
C ILE A 213 -18.34 13.10 -18.27
N VAL A 214 -17.30 13.90 -18.46
CA VAL A 214 -17.15 14.77 -19.61
C VAL A 214 -15.77 14.58 -20.23
N ILE A 215 -15.71 14.45 -21.54
CA ILE A 215 -14.45 14.57 -22.29
C ILE A 215 -14.36 16.00 -22.81
N TRP A 216 -13.35 16.73 -22.35
CA TRP A 216 -13.11 18.12 -22.66
C TRP A 216 -11.95 18.27 -23.63
N ASP A 217 -12.16 19.03 -24.71
CA ASP A 217 -11.14 19.45 -25.67
C ASP A 217 -10.46 20.74 -25.15
N LEU A 218 -9.19 20.64 -24.79
CA LEU A 218 -8.40 21.76 -24.26
C LEU A 218 -8.15 22.85 -25.30
N HIS A 219 -8.01 22.47 -26.57
CA HIS A 219 -7.74 23.44 -27.65
C HIS A 219 -9.01 24.18 -28.03
N GLY A 220 -10.09 23.47 -28.25
CA GLY A 220 -11.39 24.04 -28.67
C GLY A 220 -12.21 24.56 -27.49
N SER A 221 -11.79 24.35 -26.24
CA SER A 221 -12.54 24.70 -25.02
C SER A 221 -14.01 24.24 -25.07
N ARG A 222 -14.25 22.99 -25.46
CA ARG A 222 -15.60 22.44 -25.68
C ARG A 222 -15.73 21.03 -25.15
N VAL A 223 -16.97 20.62 -24.88
CA VAL A 223 -17.34 19.24 -24.58
C VAL A 223 -17.36 18.43 -25.89
N LEU A 224 -16.59 17.37 -25.98
CA LEU A 224 -16.62 16.42 -27.09
C LEU A 224 -17.70 15.35 -26.90
N CYS A 225 -17.72 14.78 -25.71
CA CYS A 225 -18.67 13.73 -25.33
C CYS A 225 -18.99 13.82 -23.86
N HIS A 226 -20.19 13.35 -23.45
CA HIS A 226 -20.55 13.26 -22.05
C HIS A 226 -21.30 11.96 -21.77
N PHE A 227 -21.18 11.47 -20.54
CA PHE A 227 -21.81 10.23 -20.07
C PHE A 227 -22.54 10.55 -18.77
N LEU A 228 -23.67 9.89 -18.55
CA LEU A 228 -24.51 10.09 -17.39
C LEU A 228 -24.74 8.76 -16.68
N SER A 229 -24.14 8.59 -15.52
CA SER A 229 -24.50 7.52 -14.60
C SER A 229 -25.62 7.96 -13.67
N SER A 230 -26.50 7.04 -13.32
CA SER A 230 -27.53 7.25 -12.28
C SER A 230 -26.97 7.13 -10.87
N GLN A 231 -25.76 6.59 -10.74
CA GLN A 231 -25.09 6.36 -9.47
C GLN A 231 -23.99 7.39 -9.24
N GLN A 232 -23.67 7.64 -7.97
CA GLN A 232 -22.56 8.50 -7.59
C GLN A 232 -21.23 7.90 -8.10
N LEU A 233 -20.44 8.73 -8.78
CA LEU A 233 -19.12 8.38 -9.29
C LEU A 233 -18.10 8.37 -8.14
N GLU A 234 -17.26 7.34 -8.11
CA GLU A 234 -16.12 7.23 -7.19
C GLU A 234 -14.78 7.34 -7.94
N ASN A 235 -14.68 6.77 -9.14
CA ASN A 235 -13.48 6.86 -9.97
C ASN A 235 -13.81 6.52 -11.43
N VAL A 236 -12.90 6.88 -12.34
CA VAL A 236 -12.99 6.55 -13.76
C VAL A 236 -11.60 6.26 -14.32
N CYS A 237 -11.50 5.33 -15.26
CA CYS A 237 -10.25 5.05 -15.96
C CYS A 237 -10.46 4.90 -17.47
N TRP A 238 -9.42 5.24 -18.23
CA TRP A 238 -9.35 4.98 -19.67
C TRP A 238 -8.91 3.56 -19.97
N GLN A 239 -9.47 2.98 -21.02
CA GLN A 239 -8.80 1.91 -21.73
C GLN A 239 -7.62 2.49 -22.53
N ARG A 240 -6.52 1.78 -22.59
CA ARG A 240 -5.26 2.23 -23.22
C ARG A 240 -5.41 2.73 -24.66
N ASP A 241 -6.33 2.19 -25.43
CA ASP A 241 -6.58 2.60 -26.80
C ASP A 241 -7.41 3.90 -26.93
N GLY A 242 -7.97 4.40 -25.84
CA GLY A 242 -8.80 5.61 -25.80
C GLY A 242 -10.22 5.43 -26.34
N ARG A 243 -10.66 4.18 -26.61
CA ARG A 243 -11.99 3.91 -27.18
C ARG A 243 -13.06 3.65 -26.14
N LEU A 244 -12.66 3.25 -24.95
CA LEU A 244 -13.55 2.97 -23.84
C LEU A 244 -13.09 3.70 -22.57
N ILE A 245 -14.05 4.07 -21.74
CA ILE A 245 -13.83 4.44 -20.35
C ILE A 245 -14.60 3.49 -19.44
N VAL A 246 -14.09 3.31 -18.22
CA VAL A 246 -14.74 2.51 -17.18
C VAL A 246 -14.94 3.39 -15.97
N SER A 247 -16.18 3.53 -15.52
CA SER A 247 -16.55 4.25 -14.31
C SER A 247 -16.94 3.29 -13.20
N CYS A 248 -16.61 3.59 -11.96
CA CYS A 248 -17.05 2.83 -10.80
C CYS A 248 -17.81 3.72 -9.80
N HIS A 249 -18.69 3.11 -9.00
CA HIS A 249 -19.74 3.82 -8.32
C HIS A 249 -19.90 3.39 -6.85
N SER A 250 -20.61 4.25 -6.10
CA SER A 250 -20.89 4.11 -4.67
C SER A 250 -21.78 2.91 -4.30
N ASP A 251 -22.52 2.34 -5.27
CA ASP A 251 -23.36 1.15 -5.09
C ASP A 251 -22.59 -0.17 -5.30
N GLY A 252 -21.29 -0.10 -5.61
CA GLY A 252 -20.45 -1.25 -5.91
C GLY A 252 -20.54 -1.73 -7.35
N SER A 253 -21.11 -0.93 -8.25
CA SER A 253 -21.17 -1.19 -9.69
C SER A 253 -19.99 -0.56 -10.43
N TYR A 254 -19.71 -1.06 -11.62
CA TYR A 254 -18.90 -0.38 -12.64
C TYR A 254 -19.59 -0.45 -14.01
N CYS A 255 -19.35 0.56 -14.83
CA CYS A 255 -19.91 0.68 -16.17
C CYS A 255 -18.83 0.93 -17.20
N GLN A 256 -19.00 0.35 -18.40
CA GLN A 256 -18.14 0.56 -19.56
C GLN A 256 -18.86 1.43 -20.58
N TRP A 257 -18.21 2.48 -21.04
CA TRP A 257 -18.78 3.45 -21.97
C TRP A 257 -17.95 3.55 -23.23
N PRO A 258 -18.59 3.46 -24.43
CA PRO A 258 -17.88 3.64 -25.69
C PRO A 258 -17.65 5.13 -25.94
N VAL A 259 -16.41 5.49 -26.30
CA VAL A 259 -16.05 6.83 -26.74
C VAL A 259 -16.19 6.86 -28.27
N SER A 260 -17.39 7.20 -28.76
CA SER A 260 -17.67 7.33 -30.18
C SER A 260 -17.97 8.79 -30.51
N GLY A 261 -17.39 9.31 -31.60
CA GLY A 261 -17.60 10.69 -32.03
C GLY A 261 -19.00 11.01 -32.55
N ASP A 262 -19.86 10.01 -32.79
CA ASP A 262 -21.13 10.18 -33.48
C ASP A 262 -22.37 10.30 -32.57
N SER A 263 -22.25 9.94 -31.29
CA SER A 263 -23.38 10.03 -30.35
C SER A 263 -23.05 10.99 -29.19
N GLN A 264 -23.89 12.01 -29.01
CA GLN A 264 -23.71 12.98 -27.93
C GLN A 264 -23.93 12.39 -26.54
N GLN A 265 -24.66 11.28 -26.41
CA GLN A 265 -24.98 10.60 -25.16
C GLN A 265 -24.96 9.08 -25.37
N PRO A 266 -23.78 8.44 -25.26
CA PRO A 266 -23.70 7.00 -25.40
C PRO A 266 -24.28 6.28 -24.19
N GLU A 267 -24.96 5.16 -24.43
CA GLU A 267 -25.38 4.25 -23.37
C GLU A 267 -24.20 3.33 -22.96
N PRO A 268 -24.19 2.86 -21.70
CA PRO A 268 -23.14 1.96 -21.25
C PRO A 268 -23.22 0.63 -22.02
N LEU A 269 -22.09 0.16 -22.55
CA LEU A 269 -21.99 -1.14 -23.21
C LEU A 269 -22.21 -2.29 -22.23
N HIS A 270 -21.74 -2.09 -21.00
CA HIS A 270 -21.82 -3.09 -19.95
C HIS A 270 -21.93 -2.40 -18.60
N SER A 271 -22.80 -2.91 -17.74
CA SER A 271 -22.91 -2.53 -16.34
C SER A 271 -22.89 -3.79 -15.49
N CYS A 272 -22.03 -3.80 -14.47
CA CYS A 272 -21.82 -4.97 -13.63
C CYS A 272 -21.72 -4.57 -12.16
N VAL A 273 -22.36 -5.38 -11.30
CA VAL A 273 -22.17 -5.38 -9.85
C VAL A 273 -21.47 -6.69 -9.50
N PRO A 274 -20.13 -6.71 -9.35
CA PRO A 274 -19.35 -7.96 -9.25
C PRO A 274 -19.78 -8.88 -8.11
N TYR A 275 -20.31 -8.31 -7.04
CA TYR A 275 -20.75 -9.01 -5.84
C TYR A 275 -22.27 -8.93 -5.60
N GLY A 276 -23.03 -8.41 -6.61
CA GLY A 276 -24.48 -8.37 -6.53
C GLY A 276 -25.13 -9.75 -6.47
N PRO A 277 -26.44 -9.86 -6.20
CA PRO A 277 -27.46 -8.80 -6.20
C PRO A 277 -27.63 -8.07 -4.85
N PHE A 278 -26.73 -8.26 -3.91
CA PHE A 278 -26.82 -7.64 -2.58
C PHE A 278 -26.37 -6.17 -2.62
N PRO A 279 -26.82 -5.32 -1.65
CA PRO A 279 -26.26 -4.00 -1.46
C PRO A 279 -24.76 -4.10 -1.17
N CYS A 280 -23.96 -3.47 -2.01
CA CYS A 280 -22.51 -3.52 -1.94
C CYS A 280 -21.93 -2.20 -1.41
N LYS A 281 -20.68 -2.25 -0.94
CA LYS A 281 -19.88 -1.07 -0.66
C LYS A 281 -19.42 -0.45 -1.98
N ALA A 282 -19.06 0.83 -1.97
CA ALA A 282 -18.50 1.51 -3.12
C ALA A 282 -17.28 0.77 -3.68
N ILE A 283 -17.12 0.81 -4.99
CA ILE A 283 -15.83 0.56 -5.64
C ILE A 283 -15.15 1.91 -5.74
N THR A 284 -14.11 2.12 -4.92
CA THR A 284 -13.46 3.42 -4.76
C THR A 284 -12.37 3.72 -5.78
N LYS A 285 -11.79 2.68 -6.38
CA LYS A 285 -10.76 2.81 -7.42
C LYS A 285 -10.77 1.59 -8.33
N ILE A 286 -10.63 1.80 -9.64
CA ILE A 286 -10.67 0.76 -10.64
C ILE A 286 -9.59 0.96 -11.70
N PHE A 287 -8.98 -0.16 -12.14
CA PHE A 287 -8.13 -0.23 -13.32
C PHE A 287 -8.73 -1.21 -14.32
N TRP A 288 -8.75 -0.81 -15.58
CA TRP A 288 -9.12 -1.65 -16.72
C TRP A 288 -7.93 -1.73 -17.67
N LEU A 289 -7.29 -2.89 -17.70
CA LEU A 289 -6.02 -3.09 -18.39
C LEU A 289 -6.17 -4.17 -19.45
N THR A 290 -5.53 -3.97 -20.57
CA THR A 290 -5.59 -4.88 -21.72
C THR A 290 -4.22 -5.50 -21.97
N THR A 291 -4.21 -6.80 -22.28
CA THR A 291 -2.99 -7.53 -22.64
C THR A 291 -2.83 -7.61 -24.15
N ARG A 292 -1.61 -7.85 -24.65
CA ARG A 292 -1.33 -8.12 -26.08
C ARG A 292 -2.11 -9.31 -26.62
N GLN A 293 -2.47 -10.23 -25.76
CA GLN A 293 -3.25 -11.41 -26.12
C GLN A 293 -4.74 -11.13 -26.27
N GLY A 294 -5.18 -9.90 -25.96
CA GLY A 294 -6.58 -9.47 -26.06
C GLY A 294 -7.41 -9.79 -24.82
N SER A 295 -6.81 -10.34 -23.77
CA SER A 295 -7.48 -10.52 -22.48
C SER A 295 -7.49 -9.21 -21.67
N THR A 296 -8.37 -9.13 -20.69
CA THR A 296 -8.54 -7.94 -19.85
C THR A 296 -8.33 -8.27 -18.37
N PHE A 297 -7.68 -7.37 -17.66
CA PHE A 297 -7.64 -7.34 -16.20
C PHE A 297 -8.55 -6.21 -15.71
N THR A 298 -9.50 -6.53 -14.84
CA THR A 298 -10.26 -5.55 -14.08
C THR A 298 -9.84 -5.68 -12.61
N ILE A 299 -9.20 -4.64 -12.09
CA ILE A 299 -8.66 -4.62 -10.72
C ILE A 299 -9.32 -3.48 -9.97
N PHE A 300 -10.00 -3.78 -8.86
CA PHE A 300 -10.75 -2.78 -8.11
C PHE A 300 -10.70 -3.00 -6.61
N GLN A 301 -10.83 -1.90 -5.88
CA GLN A 301 -10.94 -1.87 -4.42
C GLN A 301 -12.39 -1.66 -4.01
N GLY A 302 -12.89 -2.47 -3.07
CA GLY A 302 -14.26 -2.35 -2.57
C GLY A 302 -15.23 -3.30 -3.26
N GLY A 303 -16.47 -2.90 -3.41
CA GLY A 303 -17.54 -3.69 -4.04
C GLY A 303 -18.10 -4.81 -3.18
N MET A 304 -17.51 -5.14 -2.02
CA MET A 304 -17.95 -6.23 -1.16
C MET A 304 -19.35 -5.98 -0.59
N PRO A 305 -20.16 -7.04 -0.35
CA PRO A 305 -21.47 -6.91 0.26
C PRO A 305 -21.41 -6.20 1.63
N ARG A 306 -22.41 -5.42 1.97
CA ARG A 306 -22.51 -4.76 3.27
C ARG A 306 -22.90 -5.77 4.36
N ALA A 307 -22.23 -5.69 5.53
CA ALA A 307 -22.39 -6.64 6.65
C ALA A 307 -23.81 -6.68 7.26
N SER A 308 -24.62 -5.65 7.08
CA SER A 308 -25.93 -5.50 7.72
C SER A 308 -27.03 -6.44 7.19
N TYR A 309 -26.70 -7.34 6.29
CA TYR A 309 -27.67 -8.28 5.71
C TYR A 309 -27.75 -9.63 6.43
N GLY A 310 -26.86 -9.92 7.39
CA GLY A 310 -26.82 -11.20 8.10
C GLY A 310 -28.03 -11.49 9.01
N ASP A 311 -28.79 -10.47 9.44
CA ASP A 311 -29.90 -10.61 10.38
C ASP A 311 -31.30 -10.58 9.74
N ARG A 312 -31.41 -10.49 8.43
CA ARG A 312 -32.70 -10.53 7.74
C ARG A 312 -32.91 -11.85 7.05
N HIS A 313 -33.93 -12.59 7.50
CA HIS A 313 -34.45 -13.76 6.83
C HIS A 313 -35.06 -13.34 5.49
N CYS A 314 -34.25 -13.28 4.44
CA CYS A 314 -34.74 -13.08 3.08
C CYS A 314 -34.78 -14.43 2.37
N ILE A 315 -35.96 -14.85 1.98
CA ILE A 315 -36.17 -15.96 1.03
C ILE A 315 -36.00 -15.37 -0.36
N SER A 316 -34.83 -15.53 -0.95
CA SER A 316 -34.63 -15.21 -2.37
C SER A 316 -34.82 -16.50 -3.17
N VAL A 317 -35.89 -16.55 -3.94
CA VAL A 317 -36.07 -17.60 -4.94
C VAL A 317 -35.29 -17.18 -6.18
N VAL A 318 -34.07 -17.66 -6.31
CA VAL A 318 -33.27 -17.54 -7.55
C VAL A 318 -33.14 -18.93 -8.13
N HIS A 319 -33.65 -19.11 -9.33
CA HIS A 319 -33.40 -20.33 -10.10
C HIS A 319 -31.91 -20.42 -10.38
N ASP A 320 -31.30 -21.55 -10.03
CA ASP A 320 -29.94 -22.01 -10.37
C ASP A 320 -28.73 -21.45 -9.63
N PHE A 321 -28.87 -20.99 -8.37
CA PHE A 321 -27.72 -20.88 -7.50
C PHE A 321 -27.95 -21.68 -6.21
N GLN A 322 -27.19 -22.73 -5.99
CA GLN A 322 -27.01 -23.33 -4.66
C GLN A 322 -26.28 -22.30 -3.81
N GLY A 323 -27.06 -21.45 -3.09
CA GLY A 323 -26.52 -20.29 -2.45
C GLY A 323 -26.11 -20.56 -1.02
N GLY A 324 -24.94 -20.12 -0.70
CA GLY A 324 -24.63 -19.71 0.66
C GLY A 324 -24.98 -18.21 0.81
N MET A 325 -25.67 -17.82 1.89
CA MET A 325 -25.76 -16.41 2.28
C MET A 325 -24.35 -15.91 2.63
N PRO A 326 -23.96 -14.67 2.22
CA PRO A 326 -22.71 -14.09 2.69
C PRO A 326 -22.70 -14.05 4.20
N ARG A 327 -21.65 -14.58 4.81
CA ARG A 327 -21.47 -14.46 6.26
C ARG A 327 -21.30 -13.00 6.64
N ALA A 328 -21.82 -12.59 7.81
CA ALA A 328 -21.77 -11.21 8.32
C ALA A 328 -20.37 -10.57 8.40
N SER A 329 -19.30 -11.36 8.24
CA SER A 329 -17.91 -10.94 8.31
C SER A 329 -17.36 -10.22 7.08
N TYR A 330 -18.08 -10.16 5.96
CA TYR A 330 -17.58 -9.49 4.75
C TYR A 330 -17.49 -7.96 4.87
N GLY A 331 -18.30 -7.37 5.75
CA GLY A 331 -18.40 -5.92 5.89
C GLY A 331 -17.12 -5.23 6.33
N ASP A 332 -16.25 -5.93 7.05
CA ASP A 332 -15.03 -5.36 7.63
C ASP A 332 -13.76 -5.78 6.90
N ARG A 333 -13.90 -6.52 5.81
CA ARG A 333 -12.75 -6.97 5.02
C ARG A 333 -12.19 -5.87 4.14
N HIS A 334 -10.88 -5.84 4.03
CA HIS A 334 -10.11 -4.92 3.20
C HIS A 334 -9.61 -5.68 1.97
N CYS A 335 -10.37 -5.61 0.88
CA CYS A 335 -10.09 -6.46 -0.29
C CYS A 335 -9.81 -5.65 -1.54
N ILE A 336 -8.90 -6.17 -2.36
CA ILE A 336 -8.76 -5.83 -3.77
C ILE A 336 -9.15 -7.05 -4.59
N SER A 337 -10.01 -6.84 -5.55
CA SER A 337 -10.49 -7.88 -6.45
C SER A 337 -9.80 -7.78 -7.80
N VAL A 338 -9.38 -8.93 -8.31
CA VAL A 338 -8.83 -9.08 -9.65
C VAL A 338 -9.76 -10.00 -10.43
N VAL A 339 -10.25 -9.52 -11.56
CA VAL A 339 -11.05 -10.29 -12.51
C VAL A 339 -10.25 -10.43 -13.80
N HIS A 340 -9.99 -11.65 -14.22
CA HIS A 340 -9.26 -11.97 -15.43
C HIS A 340 -9.76 -13.29 -16.03
N ASP A 341 -10.05 -13.31 -17.34
CA ASP A 341 -10.53 -14.47 -18.07
C ASP A 341 -11.70 -15.22 -17.39
N GLY A 342 -12.66 -14.45 -16.83
CA GLY A 342 -13.82 -15.00 -16.14
C GLY A 342 -13.55 -15.53 -14.72
N GLN A 343 -12.30 -15.50 -14.27
CA GLN A 343 -11.94 -15.80 -12.89
C GLN A 343 -11.92 -14.52 -12.05
N GLN A 344 -12.55 -14.57 -10.89
CA GLN A 344 -12.53 -13.49 -9.92
C GLN A 344 -11.88 -13.97 -8.64
N THR A 345 -10.85 -13.26 -8.19
CA THR A 345 -10.16 -13.52 -6.91
C THR A 345 -10.13 -12.26 -6.09
N ALA A 346 -10.49 -12.36 -4.82
CA ALA A 346 -10.39 -11.27 -3.86
C ALA A 346 -9.18 -11.48 -2.94
N PHE A 347 -8.25 -10.55 -2.96
CA PHE A 347 -7.12 -10.51 -2.04
C PHE A 347 -7.55 -9.81 -0.76
N ASP A 348 -7.51 -10.52 0.36
CA ASP A 348 -7.93 -10.07 1.68
C ASP A 348 -6.70 -9.64 2.51
N PHE A 349 -6.71 -8.41 2.99
CA PHE A 349 -5.65 -7.80 3.79
C PHE A 349 -6.09 -7.66 5.24
N THR A 350 -5.15 -7.80 6.17
CA THR A 350 -5.43 -7.69 7.62
C THR A 350 -5.47 -6.27 8.13
N SER A 351 -4.97 -5.30 7.35
CA SER A 351 -5.07 -3.88 7.65
C SER A 351 -5.73 -3.11 6.51
N ARG A 352 -6.20 -1.90 6.81
CA ARG A 352 -6.91 -1.07 5.84
C ARG A 352 -6.01 -0.74 4.65
N ILE A 353 -6.55 -0.91 3.44
CA ILE A 353 -5.88 -0.50 2.21
C ILE A 353 -5.90 1.03 2.13
N ILE A 354 -4.73 1.62 1.98
CA ILE A 354 -4.55 3.05 1.80
C ILE A 354 -4.72 3.40 0.32
N ASP A 355 -3.96 2.73 -0.54
CA ASP A 355 -4.03 2.90 -1.98
C ASP A 355 -3.38 1.72 -2.70
N PHE A 356 -3.60 1.61 -4.00
CA PHE A 356 -2.94 0.61 -4.83
C PHE A 356 -2.66 1.13 -6.24
N THR A 357 -1.68 0.52 -6.89
CA THR A 357 -1.33 0.80 -8.28
C THR A 357 -0.97 -0.48 -9.01
N VAL A 358 -1.10 -0.46 -10.33
CA VAL A 358 -0.73 -1.60 -11.18
C VAL A 358 0.49 -1.22 -12.02
N LEU A 359 1.50 -2.06 -11.99
CA LEU A 359 2.70 -1.88 -12.79
C LEU A 359 2.47 -2.54 -14.14
N VAL A 360 2.69 -1.75 -15.19
CA VAL A 360 2.52 -2.17 -16.58
C VAL A 360 3.82 -2.03 -17.34
N GLU A 361 4.01 -2.86 -18.37
CA GLU A 361 5.14 -2.68 -19.27
C GLU A 361 4.96 -1.39 -20.06
N ALA A 362 6.00 -0.56 -20.11
CA ALA A 362 5.98 0.71 -20.83
C ALA A 362 6.12 0.48 -22.35
N ASP A 363 5.15 -0.23 -22.95
CA ASP A 363 5.10 -0.38 -24.41
C ASP A 363 4.30 0.80 -25.01
N PRO A 364 4.83 1.48 -26.03
CA PRO A 364 4.10 2.50 -26.78
C PRO A 364 2.91 1.93 -27.57
N ALA A 365 2.79 0.60 -27.65
CA ALA A 365 1.67 -0.09 -28.30
C ALA A 365 0.34 0.13 -27.54
N ALA A 366 -0.73 -0.40 -28.08
CA ALA A 366 -2.10 -0.21 -27.59
C ALA A 366 -2.44 -1.03 -26.33
N PHE A 367 -1.47 -1.64 -25.66
CA PHE A 367 -1.67 -2.59 -24.56
C PHE A 367 -0.94 -2.18 -23.30
N ASP A 368 -1.45 -2.62 -22.16
CA ASP A 368 -0.90 -2.32 -20.83
C ASP A 368 0.06 -3.43 -20.36
N ASP A 369 -0.26 -4.69 -20.64
CA ASP A 369 0.48 -5.87 -20.17
C ASP A 369 0.85 -5.77 -18.68
N PRO A 370 -0.15 -5.83 -17.77
CA PRO A 370 0.11 -5.68 -16.35
C PRO A 370 0.95 -6.84 -15.82
N TYR A 371 1.99 -6.53 -15.03
CA TYR A 371 2.87 -7.56 -14.49
C TYR A 371 2.88 -7.63 -12.97
N ALA A 372 2.56 -6.54 -12.27
CA ALA A 372 2.50 -6.55 -10.82
C ALA A 372 1.42 -5.62 -10.27
N LEU A 373 0.77 -6.03 -9.20
CA LEU A 373 -0.14 -5.21 -8.39
C LEU A 373 0.57 -4.81 -7.10
N VAL A 374 0.71 -3.52 -6.85
CA VAL A 374 1.31 -2.95 -5.64
C VAL A 374 0.21 -2.41 -4.76
N VAL A 375 0.13 -2.88 -3.52
CA VAL A 375 -0.89 -2.49 -2.54
C VAL A 375 -0.20 -1.93 -1.31
N LEU A 376 -0.52 -0.69 -0.97
CA LEU A 376 -0.15 -0.06 0.28
C LEU A 376 -1.29 -0.21 1.27
N ALA A 377 -1.06 -1.00 2.30
CA ALA A 377 -1.95 -1.11 3.45
C ALA A 377 -1.38 -0.28 4.63
N GLU A 378 -2.15 -0.17 5.70
CA GLU A 378 -1.78 0.63 6.88
C GLU A 378 -0.47 0.16 7.53
N GLU A 379 -0.22 -1.18 7.52
CA GLU A 379 0.89 -1.80 8.22
C GLU A 379 1.86 -2.57 7.31
N GLU A 380 1.58 -2.66 6.01
CA GLU A 380 2.42 -3.40 5.07
C GLU A 380 2.32 -2.92 3.62
N LEU A 381 3.35 -3.21 2.85
CA LEU A 381 3.38 -3.09 1.40
C LEU A 381 3.41 -4.49 0.79
N VAL A 382 2.43 -4.80 -0.04
CA VAL A 382 2.33 -6.10 -0.70
C VAL A 382 2.43 -5.90 -2.21
N VAL A 383 3.26 -6.71 -2.86
CA VAL A 383 3.34 -6.77 -4.32
C VAL A 383 2.91 -8.16 -4.75
N ILE A 384 1.97 -8.22 -5.71
CA ILE A 384 1.41 -9.46 -6.24
C ILE A 384 1.85 -9.59 -7.69
N ASP A 385 2.40 -10.74 -8.04
CA ASP A 385 2.79 -11.10 -9.40
C ASP A 385 1.55 -11.48 -10.20
N LEU A 386 1.24 -10.70 -11.24
CA LEU A 386 0.09 -10.94 -12.11
C LEU A 386 0.39 -11.86 -13.31
N GLN A 387 1.67 -12.20 -13.53
CA GLN A 387 2.09 -13.05 -14.64
C GLN A 387 2.14 -14.54 -14.27
N THR A 388 2.45 -14.84 -13.00
CA THR A 388 2.50 -16.23 -12.53
C THR A 388 1.10 -16.75 -12.20
N PRO A 389 0.70 -17.95 -12.71
CA PRO A 389 -0.58 -18.55 -12.37
C PRO A 389 -0.81 -18.63 -10.84
N GLY A 390 -2.02 -18.26 -10.40
CA GLY A 390 -2.36 -18.19 -8.98
C GLY A 390 -1.93 -16.89 -8.33
N TRP A 391 -1.32 -15.95 -9.04
CA TRP A 391 -0.95 -14.60 -8.59
C TRP A 391 -0.28 -14.56 -7.21
N PRO A 392 0.89 -15.21 -7.05
CA PRO A 392 1.58 -15.25 -5.77
C PRO A 392 2.15 -13.86 -5.39
N PRO A 393 2.26 -13.53 -4.09
CA PRO A 393 2.94 -12.32 -3.67
C PRO A 393 4.43 -12.41 -3.99
N VAL A 394 5.06 -11.27 -4.25
CA VAL A 394 6.52 -11.12 -4.43
C VAL A 394 7.16 -10.90 -3.07
N GLN A 395 8.29 -11.56 -2.81
CA GLN A 395 9.00 -11.37 -1.55
C GLN A 395 9.63 -9.97 -1.49
N PRO A 396 9.24 -9.08 -0.54
CA PRO A 396 9.83 -7.76 -0.45
C PRO A 396 11.28 -7.84 0.06
N PRO A 397 12.24 -7.14 -0.57
CA PRO A 397 13.63 -7.06 -0.10
C PRO A 397 13.79 -6.08 1.06
N TYR A 398 12.87 -5.15 1.21
CA TYR A 398 12.75 -4.15 2.26
C TYR A 398 11.26 -3.88 2.52
N LEU A 399 10.95 -3.10 3.55
CA LEU A 399 9.57 -2.85 4.00
C LEU A 399 8.79 -4.14 4.32
N ALA A 400 9.51 -5.24 4.54
CA ALA A 400 8.89 -6.46 5.05
C ALA A 400 8.33 -6.17 6.43
N SER A 401 7.08 -6.57 6.68
CA SER A 401 6.49 -6.43 8.00
C SER A 401 7.30 -7.26 9.02
N LEU A 402 8.00 -6.57 9.92
CA LEU A 402 8.59 -7.20 11.10
C LEU A 402 7.49 -7.58 12.09
N HIS A 403 6.37 -6.90 12.05
CA HIS A 403 5.25 -6.96 12.99
C HIS A 403 4.09 -7.84 12.47
N CYS A 404 4.39 -8.99 11.90
CA CYS A 404 3.33 -9.96 11.60
C CYS A 404 2.57 -10.44 12.84
N SER A 405 3.22 -10.37 13.99
CA SER A 405 2.70 -10.39 15.35
C SER A 405 3.66 -9.58 16.23
N ALA A 406 3.26 -9.21 17.45
CA ALA A 406 4.07 -8.38 18.33
C ALA A 406 5.47 -9.00 18.54
N ILE A 407 6.51 -8.18 18.37
CA ILE A 407 7.89 -8.58 18.68
C ILE A 407 8.07 -8.53 20.19
N THR A 408 8.30 -9.67 20.80
CA THR A 408 8.45 -9.82 22.26
C THR A 408 9.90 -9.76 22.71
N CYS A 409 10.82 -10.19 21.85
CA CYS A 409 12.25 -10.12 22.13
C CYS A 409 13.07 -10.10 20.83
N SER A 410 14.32 -9.67 20.94
CA SER A 410 15.28 -9.70 19.84
C SER A 410 16.65 -10.15 20.31
N HIS A 411 17.45 -10.69 19.39
CA HIS A 411 18.84 -11.08 19.64
C HIS A 411 19.69 -10.83 18.40
N HIS A 412 20.68 -9.94 18.50
CA HIS A 412 21.59 -9.63 17.43
C HIS A 412 22.91 -10.41 17.61
N VAL A 413 23.39 -11.01 16.54
CA VAL A 413 24.65 -11.78 16.52
C VAL A 413 25.49 -11.35 15.33
N SER A 414 26.62 -10.71 15.58
CA SER A 414 27.56 -10.26 14.57
C SER A 414 28.58 -11.33 14.18
N ASN A 415 29.14 -11.20 12.98
CA ASN A 415 30.19 -12.09 12.46
C ASN A 415 29.83 -13.58 12.53
N ILE A 416 28.71 -13.95 11.91
CA ILE A 416 28.29 -15.34 11.84
C ILE A 416 29.26 -16.16 10.99
N PRO A 417 29.79 -17.32 11.49
CA PRO A 417 30.62 -18.19 10.71
C PRO A 417 29.94 -18.66 9.42
N LEU A 418 30.66 -18.67 8.30
CA LEU A 418 30.12 -19.01 6.97
C LEU A 418 29.32 -20.31 6.97
N LYS A 419 29.85 -21.35 7.63
CA LYS A 419 29.20 -22.66 7.71
C LYS A 419 27.80 -22.62 8.41
N LEU A 420 27.64 -21.78 9.43
CA LEU A 420 26.33 -21.59 10.07
C LEU A 420 25.40 -20.77 9.18
N TRP A 421 25.94 -19.72 8.57
CA TRP A 421 25.20 -18.85 7.64
C TRP A 421 24.60 -19.62 6.47
N GLU A 422 25.42 -20.43 5.78
CA GLU A 422 24.97 -21.28 4.67
C GLU A 422 23.87 -22.28 5.09
N ARG A 423 23.96 -22.80 6.31
CA ARG A 423 22.95 -23.70 6.85
C ARG A 423 21.62 -23.01 7.11
N ILE A 424 21.64 -21.78 7.63
CA ILE A 424 20.44 -20.97 7.83
C ILE A 424 19.77 -20.70 6.48
N ILE A 425 20.54 -20.24 5.48
CA ILE A 425 20.05 -20.00 4.12
C ILE A 425 19.46 -21.29 3.52
N ALA A 426 20.18 -22.41 3.60
CA ALA A 426 19.72 -23.68 3.07
C ALA A 426 18.47 -24.22 3.79
N ALA A 427 18.28 -23.89 5.06
CA ALA A 427 17.05 -24.23 5.78
C ALA A 427 15.89 -23.34 5.30
N GLY A 428 16.13 -22.04 5.11
CA GLY A 428 15.13 -21.10 4.60
C GLY A 428 14.68 -21.42 3.17
N SER A 429 15.60 -21.76 2.28
CA SER A 429 15.28 -22.12 0.90
C SER A 429 14.44 -23.40 0.75
N ARG A 430 14.38 -24.23 1.79
CA ARG A 430 13.51 -25.43 1.84
C ARG A 430 12.13 -25.13 2.41
N GLN A 431 11.93 -23.97 2.98
CA GLN A 431 10.62 -23.57 3.43
C GLN A 431 9.75 -23.31 2.21
N ASN A 432 8.56 -23.86 2.19
CA ASN A 432 7.60 -23.55 1.16
C ASN A 432 7.19 -22.07 1.36
N THR A 433 7.83 -21.20 0.62
CA THR A 433 7.43 -19.81 0.55
C THR A 433 6.40 -19.73 -0.56
N HIS A 434 5.19 -19.32 -0.25
CA HIS A 434 4.15 -19.07 -1.25
C HIS A 434 4.44 -17.81 -2.09
N PHE A 435 5.72 -17.43 -2.18
CA PHE A 435 6.17 -16.26 -2.93
C PHE A 435 6.45 -16.62 -4.39
N SER A 436 6.23 -15.62 -5.26
CA SER A 436 6.65 -15.66 -6.65
C SER A 436 8.17 -15.73 -6.79
N THR A 437 8.63 -16.25 -7.93
CA THR A 437 10.04 -16.17 -8.37
C THR A 437 10.36 -14.84 -9.07
N MET A 438 9.37 -13.96 -9.26
CA MET A 438 9.56 -12.64 -9.83
C MET A 438 10.52 -11.81 -8.98
N GLU A 439 11.42 -11.11 -9.63
CA GLU A 439 12.26 -10.12 -8.97
C GLU A 439 11.44 -8.91 -8.50
N TRP A 440 11.93 -8.22 -7.48
CA TRP A 440 11.24 -7.06 -6.93
C TRP A 440 11.13 -5.94 -7.98
N PRO A 441 9.92 -5.48 -8.33
CA PRO A 441 9.73 -4.59 -9.48
C PRO A 441 10.05 -3.12 -9.20
N ILE A 442 10.21 -2.74 -7.92
CA ILE A 442 10.53 -1.36 -7.52
C ILE A 442 12.04 -1.30 -7.27
N ASP A 443 12.82 -1.20 -8.35
CA ASP A 443 14.28 -1.38 -8.34
C ASP A 443 15.04 -0.20 -8.94
N GLY A 444 14.39 0.98 -9.00
CA GLY A 444 15.00 2.21 -9.51
C GLY A 444 16.19 2.67 -8.69
N GLY A 445 17.19 3.25 -9.37
CA GLY A 445 18.42 3.72 -8.76
C GLY A 445 19.41 2.59 -8.42
N THR A 446 20.56 2.97 -7.88
CA THR A 446 21.60 2.04 -7.41
C THR A 446 22.10 2.45 -6.05
N SER A 447 22.17 1.51 -5.12
CA SER A 447 22.77 1.77 -3.82
C SER A 447 24.29 1.90 -3.96
N LEU A 448 24.85 2.96 -3.39
CA LEU A 448 26.30 3.18 -3.31
C LEU A 448 26.92 2.51 -2.07
N ALA A 449 26.11 1.85 -1.24
CA ALA A 449 26.61 1.16 -0.07
C ALA A 449 27.53 -0.01 -0.48
N PRO A 450 28.76 -0.11 0.06
CA PRO A 450 29.64 -1.22 -0.22
C PRO A 450 29.02 -2.52 0.29
N ALA A 451 29.34 -3.64 -0.40
CA ALA A 451 28.93 -4.95 0.09
C ALA A 451 29.46 -5.17 1.52
N PRO A 452 28.63 -5.62 2.46
CA PRO A 452 29.03 -5.77 3.85
C PRO A 452 30.11 -6.84 3.97
N PRO A 453 31.25 -6.54 4.65
CA PRO A 453 32.32 -7.51 4.83
C PRO A 453 31.96 -8.59 5.87
N GLN A 454 30.94 -8.36 6.66
CA GLN A 454 30.52 -9.18 7.79
C GLN A 454 29.10 -9.74 7.57
N ARG A 455 28.82 -10.87 8.19
CA ARG A 455 27.50 -11.51 8.21
C ARG A 455 26.89 -11.31 9.59
N ASP A 456 25.93 -10.42 9.66
CA ASP A 456 25.23 -10.12 10.89
C ASP A 456 23.80 -10.66 10.82
N LEU A 457 23.36 -11.25 11.93
CA LEU A 457 22.06 -11.89 12.04
C LEU A 457 21.26 -11.21 13.14
N LEU A 458 20.04 -10.82 12.82
CA LEU A 458 19.04 -10.41 13.80
C LEU A 458 17.99 -11.52 13.93
N LEU A 459 17.74 -11.94 15.16
CA LEU A 459 16.62 -12.83 15.48
C LEU A 459 15.54 -12.04 16.18
N THR A 460 14.28 -12.24 15.79
CA THR A 460 13.11 -11.65 16.46
C THR A 460 12.19 -12.76 16.92
N GLY A 461 11.77 -12.70 18.17
CA GLY A 461 10.75 -13.59 18.75
C GLY A 461 9.42 -12.87 18.80
N HIS A 462 8.36 -13.60 18.52
CA HIS A 462 7.03 -13.06 18.32
C HIS A 462 6.00 -13.68 19.25
N GLU A 463 4.91 -12.98 19.46
CA GLU A 463 3.79 -13.41 20.30
C GLU A 463 3.07 -14.64 19.71
N ASP A 464 3.10 -14.80 18.38
CA ASP A 464 2.55 -15.96 17.65
C ASP A 464 3.39 -17.27 17.81
N GLY A 465 4.44 -17.25 18.61
CA GLY A 465 5.34 -18.38 18.79
C GLY A 465 6.33 -18.59 17.64
N THR A 466 6.56 -17.60 16.82
CA THR A 466 7.58 -17.68 15.77
C THR A 466 8.87 -16.98 16.15
N VAL A 467 9.98 -17.52 15.64
CA VAL A 467 11.29 -16.88 15.65
C VAL A 467 11.71 -16.64 14.21
N ARG A 468 12.00 -15.40 13.87
CA ARG A 468 12.44 -15.01 12.52
C ARG A 468 13.91 -14.67 12.53
N PHE A 469 14.61 -15.10 11.48
CA PHE A 469 16.03 -14.89 11.26
C PHE A 469 16.21 -13.91 10.11
N TRP A 470 16.80 -12.77 10.40
CA TRP A 470 16.98 -11.69 9.43
C TRP A 470 18.46 -11.50 9.11
N ASP A 471 18.77 -11.38 7.83
CA ASP A 471 20.05 -10.84 7.39
C ASP A 471 20.10 -9.35 7.75
N ALA A 472 20.95 -9.00 8.69
CA ALA A 472 21.18 -7.64 9.16
C ALA A 472 22.54 -7.10 8.69
N SER A 473 23.18 -7.77 7.73
CA SER A 473 24.50 -7.39 7.21
C SER A 473 24.44 -6.17 6.31
N GLY A 474 23.37 -6.03 5.54
CA GLY A 474 23.22 -5.01 4.51
C GLY A 474 22.38 -3.80 4.97
N VAL A 475 21.98 -3.00 4.00
CA VAL A 475 21.18 -1.79 4.20
C VAL A 475 19.70 -2.09 4.49
N CYS A 476 19.25 -3.32 4.23
CA CYS A 476 17.89 -3.77 4.44
C CYS A 476 17.86 -5.09 5.22
N LEU A 477 16.84 -5.27 6.06
CA LEU A 477 16.59 -6.54 6.73
C LEU A 477 15.91 -7.50 5.77
N ARG A 478 16.56 -8.64 5.48
CA ARG A 478 16.00 -9.68 4.63
C ARG A 478 15.72 -10.94 5.44
N LEU A 479 14.48 -11.46 5.35
CA LEU A 479 14.11 -12.69 6.03
C LEU A 479 14.88 -13.88 5.41
N LEU A 480 15.62 -14.60 6.24
CA LEU A 480 16.37 -15.81 5.85
C LEU A 480 15.61 -17.08 6.21
N TYR A 481 15.00 -17.13 7.41
CA TYR A 481 14.36 -18.34 7.91
C TYR A 481 13.28 -17.99 8.95
N LYS A 482 12.18 -18.74 8.96
CA LYS A 482 11.11 -18.66 9.97
C LYS A 482 11.02 -19.97 10.74
N LEU A 483 11.21 -19.94 12.05
CA LEU A 483 11.02 -21.06 12.95
C LEU A 483 9.69 -20.92 13.68
N SER A 484 8.82 -21.92 13.62
CA SER A 484 7.62 -21.99 14.45
C SER A 484 7.84 -22.95 15.61
N THR A 485 7.59 -22.48 16.83
CA THR A 485 7.65 -23.29 18.05
C THR A 485 6.28 -23.80 18.48
N VAL A 486 5.22 -23.39 17.79
CA VAL A 486 3.81 -23.66 18.13
C VAL A 486 3.56 -25.14 18.39
N ARG A 487 3.99 -26.03 17.49
CA ARG A 487 3.79 -27.48 17.63
C ARG A 487 4.49 -28.09 18.84
N VAL A 488 5.56 -27.45 19.33
CA VAL A 488 6.33 -27.92 20.50
C VAL A 488 5.75 -27.34 21.78
N PHE A 489 5.19 -26.14 21.72
CA PHE A 489 4.63 -25.43 22.87
C PHE A 489 3.17 -25.80 23.16
N LEU A 490 2.43 -26.25 22.17
CA LEU A 490 1.13 -26.89 22.38
C LEU A 490 1.38 -28.28 23.00
N THR A 491 1.19 -28.40 24.29
CA THR A 491 1.16 -29.71 24.96
C THR A 491 -0.11 -30.44 24.55
N ASP A 492 -0.06 -31.79 24.51
CA ASP A 492 -1.04 -32.74 23.98
C ASP A 492 -2.50 -32.69 24.55
N THR A 493 -2.92 -31.61 25.16
CA THR A 493 -4.21 -31.49 25.85
C THR A 493 -5.35 -30.89 25.03
N ASP A 494 -5.11 -30.42 23.82
CA ASP A 494 -6.18 -29.92 22.93
C ASP A 494 -6.13 -30.55 21.53
N PRO A 495 -6.84 -31.65 21.28
CA PRO A 495 -6.97 -32.22 19.94
C PRO A 495 -7.91 -31.43 19.02
N SER A 496 -8.49 -30.32 19.49
CA SER A 496 -9.44 -29.50 18.74
C SER A 496 -8.85 -28.24 18.11
N GLY A 497 -7.54 -28.17 17.92
CA GLY A 497 -6.89 -27.16 17.09
C GLY A 497 -7.35 -27.33 15.63
N SER A 498 -8.56 -26.93 15.35
CA SER A 498 -9.05 -26.69 14.00
C SER A 498 -8.16 -25.61 13.37
N LEU A 499 -7.10 -26.04 12.72
CA LEU A 499 -6.53 -25.31 11.61
C LEU A 499 -7.71 -25.16 10.65
N ASN A 500 -8.25 -23.94 10.54
CA ASN A 500 -9.29 -23.61 9.61
C ASN A 500 -8.86 -24.13 8.23
N ALA A 501 -9.35 -25.30 7.87
CA ALA A 501 -9.51 -25.68 6.50
C ALA A 501 -10.43 -24.60 5.93
N GLN A 502 -9.87 -23.68 5.18
CA GLN A 502 -10.63 -22.79 4.35
C GLN A 502 -11.52 -23.68 3.50
N GLY A 503 -12.82 -23.64 3.77
CA GLY A 503 -13.78 -24.36 2.97
C GLY A 503 -13.65 -23.88 1.54
N GLU A 504 -13.42 -24.83 0.63
CA GLU A 504 -13.25 -24.59 -0.81
C GLU A 504 -14.51 -24.01 -1.49
N ASP A 505 -15.59 -23.74 -0.72
CA ASP A 505 -16.91 -23.33 -1.21
C ASP A 505 -17.28 -21.87 -0.89
N GLU A 506 -16.36 -21.04 -0.39
CA GLU A 506 -16.68 -19.65 -0.06
C GLU A 506 -16.54 -18.76 -1.32
N TRP A 507 -17.66 -18.20 -1.81
CA TRP A 507 -17.64 -17.21 -2.87
C TRP A 507 -17.83 -15.80 -2.29
N PRO A 508 -17.05 -14.79 -2.71
CA PRO A 508 -15.92 -14.88 -3.64
C PRO A 508 -14.74 -15.65 -3.05
N PRO A 509 -13.88 -16.26 -3.87
CA PRO A 509 -12.70 -16.94 -3.37
C PRO A 509 -11.77 -15.91 -2.72
N LEU A 510 -11.83 -15.85 -1.40
CA LEU A 510 -11.04 -14.94 -0.58
C LEU A 510 -9.67 -15.54 -0.32
N ARG A 511 -8.64 -14.81 -0.65
CA ARG A 511 -7.26 -15.23 -0.45
C ARG A 511 -6.56 -14.23 0.47
N LYS A 512 -6.23 -14.69 1.69
CA LYS A 512 -5.45 -13.88 2.64
C LYS A 512 -4.06 -13.64 2.05
N VAL A 513 -3.65 -12.37 1.97
CA VAL A 513 -2.34 -11.93 1.49
C VAL A 513 -1.69 -11.01 2.49
N GLY A 514 -0.36 -10.91 2.43
CA GLY A 514 0.42 -10.17 3.39
C GLY A 514 0.87 -11.03 4.57
N SER A 515 1.70 -10.44 5.42
CA SER A 515 2.30 -11.13 6.57
C SER A 515 1.90 -10.52 7.91
N PHE A 516 1.23 -9.37 7.88
CA PHE A 516 0.74 -8.71 9.09
C PHE A 516 -0.48 -9.45 9.64
N ASP A 517 -0.42 -9.83 10.92
CA ASP A 517 -1.53 -10.43 11.66
C ASP A 517 -1.46 -9.96 13.12
N PRO A 518 -2.25 -8.95 13.49
CA PRO A 518 -2.21 -8.36 14.83
C PRO A 518 -2.85 -9.25 15.90
N TYR A 519 -3.54 -10.32 15.49
CA TYR A 519 -4.25 -11.19 16.42
C TYR A 519 -3.43 -12.43 16.72
N SER A 520 -2.77 -12.44 17.89
CA SER A 520 -2.19 -13.64 18.46
C SER A 520 -3.29 -14.44 19.15
N ASP A 521 -3.48 -15.67 18.71
CA ASP A 521 -4.58 -16.50 19.18
C ASP A 521 -4.35 -17.07 20.59
N ASP A 522 -3.09 -17.23 21.03
CA ASP A 522 -2.76 -17.81 22.34
C ASP A 522 -1.50 -17.18 22.95
N PRO A 523 -1.65 -16.37 24.03
CA PRO A 523 -0.51 -15.72 24.69
C PRO A 523 0.50 -16.70 25.30
N ARG A 524 0.15 -17.97 25.47
CA ARG A 524 1.07 -19.03 25.97
C ARG A 524 2.12 -19.41 24.93
N LEU A 525 1.88 -19.11 23.64
CA LEU A 525 2.79 -19.43 22.54
C LEU A 525 3.93 -18.41 22.41
N GLY A 526 3.77 -17.23 22.98
CA GLY A 526 4.70 -16.12 22.84
C GLY A 526 6.14 -16.48 23.20
N ILE A 527 7.09 -15.91 22.47
CA ILE A 527 8.52 -16.08 22.73
C ILE A 527 8.97 -15.01 23.73
N GLN A 528 9.58 -15.42 24.83
CA GLN A 528 10.08 -14.50 25.85
C GLN A 528 11.55 -14.14 25.68
N LYS A 529 12.40 -15.12 25.30
CA LYS A 529 13.84 -14.91 25.08
C LYS A 529 14.38 -15.83 23.99
N ILE A 530 15.39 -15.31 23.29
CA ILE A 530 16.11 -16.06 22.25
C ILE A 530 17.61 -15.89 22.51
N PHE A 531 18.38 -16.96 22.34
CA PHE A 531 19.84 -16.92 22.37
C PHE A 531 20.41 -17.86 21.32
N LEU A 532 21.26 -17.36 20.44
CA LEU A 532 21.99 -18.15 19.45
C LEU A 532 23.48 -18.12 19.75
N CYS A 533 24.08 -19.29 19.97
CA CYS A 533 25.52 -19.44 20.06
C CYS A 533 26.08 -19.65 18.65
N LYS A 534 26.77 -18.64 18.09
CA LYS A 534 27.30 -18.68 16.72
C LYS A 534 28.39 -19.75 16.49
N TYR A 535 29.09 -20.16 17.54
CA TYR A 535 30.18 -21.13 17.44
C TYR A 535 29.67 -22.57 17.44
N SER A 536 28.75 -22.89 18.36
CA SER A 536 28.19 -24.23 18.45
C SER A 536 26.99 -24.44 17.52
N GLY A 537 26.32 -23.35 17.08
CA GLY A 537 25.09 -23.41 16.31
C GLY A 537 23.86 -23.85 17.12
N TYR A 538 23.91 -23.78 18.46
CA TYR A 538 22.74 -24.02 19.30
C TYR A 538 21.90 -22.75 19.44
N LEU A 539 20.60 -22.92 19.27
CA LEU A 539 19.56 -21.92 19.51
C LEU A 539 18.75 -22.32 20.73
N ALA A 540 18.69 -21.46 21.73
CA ALA A 540 17.80 -21.60 22.87
C ALA A 540 16.63 -20.62 22.73
N VAL A 541 15.42 -21.09 22.88
CA VAL A 541 14.17 -20.33 22.81
C VAL A 541 13.38 -20.58 24.07
N ALA A 542 13.04 -19.52 24.80
CA ALA A 542 12.18 -19.57 25.98
C ALA A 542 10.80 -18.97 25.65
N GLY A 543 9.73 -19.69 25.96
CA GLY A 543 8.36 -19.24 25.80
C GLY A 543 7.81 -18.55 27.05
N THR A 544 6.73 -17.79 26.89
CA THR A 544 6.05 -17.02 27.94
C THR A 544 5.44 -17.91 29.03
N ALA A 545 5.05 -19.13 28.70
CA ALA A 545 4.52 -20.11 29.65
C ALA A 545 5.62 -20.95 30.36
N GLY A 546 6.90 -20.53 30.27
CA GLY A 546 8.03 -21.19 30.91
C GLY A 546 8.63 -22.37 30.14
N GLN A 547 8.24 -22.58 28.90
CA GLN A 547 8.81 -23.60 28.02
C GLN A 547 10.24 -23.16 27.61
N VAL A 548 11.15 -24.13 27.48
CA VAL A 548 12.50 -23.91 26.94
C VAL A 548 12.78 -24.95 25.87
N LEU A 549 13.12 -24.47 24.68
CA LEU A 549 13.47 -25.28 23.52
C LEU A 549 14.93 -25.03 23.16
N VAL A 550 15.73 -26.08 23.01
CA VAL A 550 17.10 -26.00 22.54
C VAL A 550 17.23 -26.77 21.23
N LEU A 551 17.62 -26.07 20.17
CA LEU A 551 17.76 -26.59 18.81
C LEU A 551 19.23 -26.52 18.37
N GLY A 552 19.74 -27.59 17.75
CA GLY A 552 21.09 -27.63 17.22
C GLY A 552 21.12 -27.60 15.69
N TRP A 553 21.83 -26.67 15.10
CA TRP A 553 22.12 -26.63 13.66
C TRP A 553 23.22 -27.61 13.21
N ALA A 554 23.75 -28.41 14.15
CA ALA A 554 24.91 -29.27 13.91
C ALA A 554 24.62 -30.60 13.19
N SER A 555 23.37 -31.11 13.19
CA SER A 555 23.04 -32.40 12.61
C SER A 555 22.62 -32.31 11.14
N ARG A 556 23.07 -33.27 10.31
CA ARG A 556 22.75 -33.36 8.87
C ARG A 556 21.28 -33.69 8.55
N ARG A 557 20.42 -33.86 9.54
CA ARG A 557 19.01 -34.22 9.37
C ARG A 557 18.12 -33.33 10.23
N PHE A 558 17.54 -32.30 9.62
CA PHE A 558 16.23 -31.83 10.03
C PHE A 558 15.19 -32.82 9.45
N SER A 559 15.28 -34.08 9.82
CA SER A 559 14.14 -34.97 9.74
C SER A 559 13.37 -34.81 11.04
N SER A 560 12.07 -34.88 10.95
CA SER A 560 11.05 -34.88 12.00
C SER A 560 11.25 -35.92 13.11
N ALA A 561 12.43 -36.00 13.69
CA ALA A 561 12.73 -36.90 14.81
C ALA A 561 13.12 -36.03 16.00
N ASN A 562 12.17 -35.95 16.92
CA ASN A 562 12.24 -35.52 18.29
C ASN A 562 13.58 -35.81 18.97
N THR A 563 14.40 -34.77 19.13
CA THR A 563 15.27 -34.64 20.28
C THR A 563 15.05 -33.22 20.85
N ALA A 564 13.79 -32.94 21.20
CA ALA A 564 13.44 -31.84 22.07
C ALA A 564 13.57 -32.38 23.50
N ALA A 565 14.68 -32.07 24.15
CA ALA A 565 14.74 -32.22 25.60
C ALA A 565 13.93 -31.06 26.17
N THR A 566 12.65 -31.35 26.46
CA THR A 566 11.77 -30.39 27.16
C THR A 566 12.15 -30.47 28.64
N TRP A 567 12.90 -29.48 29.10
CA TRP A 567 13.16 -29.31 30.52
C TRP A 567 12.03 -28.46 31.11
N LEU A 568 11.07 -29.11 31.75
CA LEU A 568 10.11 -28.44 32.63
C LEU A 568 10.84 -28.05 33.91
N TRP A 569 11.12 -26.77 34.09
CA TRP A 569 11.66 -26.26 35.33
C TRP A 569 10.50 -25.79 36.21
N PRO A 570 10.39 -26.29 37.45
CA PRO A 570 9.43 -25.74 38.40
C PRO A 570 9.88 -24.30 38.77
N ALA A 571 8.96 -23.37 38.68
CA ALA A 571 9.15 -21.98 39.04
C ALA A 571 9.29 -21.81 40.56
N GLN A 572 10.44 -22.17 41.12
CA GLN A 572 10.88 -21.72 42.46
C GLN A 572 12.40 -21.88 42.60
N GLN A 573 13.03 -20.78 43.00
CA GLN A 573 14.41 -20.59 43.43
C GLN A 573 15.42 -20.22 42.32
N GLY A 574 15.69 -18.89 42.26
CA GLY A 574 16.78 -18.32 41.50
C GLY A 574 18.16 -18.76 41.97
N ARG A 575 18.90 -19.41 41.10
CA ARG A 575 20.37 -19.38 41.04
C ARG A 575 20.82 -19.63 39.60
N CYS A 576 21.40 -18.59 39.01
CA CYS A 576 22.15 -18.73 37.75
C CYS A 576 23.46 -19.46 38.00
N TRP A 577 23.70 -20.56 37.26
CA TRP A 577 25.04 -21.09 37.08
C TRP A 577 25.54 -20.66 35.70
N CYS A 578 26.53 -19.77 35.67
CA CYS A 578 27.33 -19.53 34.49
C CYS A 578 28.37 -20.64 34.35
N TRP A 579 28.37 -21.33 33.21
CA TRP A 579 29.50 -22.13 32.80
C TRP A 579 30.35 -21.31 31.83
N SER A 580 31.59 -21.11 32.19
CA SER A 580 32.69 -20.51 31.42
C SER A 580 33.03 -21.32 30.18
#